data_14ec7d3d7fbdc27e319ed780db5e9e6c
#
_entry.id   14ec7d3d7fbdc27e319ed780db5e9e6c
#
_cell.length_a   1.000
_cell.length_b   1.000
_cell.length_c   1.000
_cell.angle_alpha   90.00
_cell.angle_beta   90.00
_cell.angle_gamma   90.00
#
_symmetry.space_group_name_H-M   'P 1'
#
loop_
_entity.id
_entity.type
_entity.pdbx_description
1 polymer ?
#
loop_
_entity_poly.entity_id
_entity_poly.type
_entity_poly.pdbx_seq_one_letter_code
_entity_poly.pdbx_strand_id
1 'polypeptide(L)'
;MLFRLKSPLRYPNDRRKSASIVAQIIPDNVNKIASPFFGGGGLETSLINKGYEIDGHVDFKNLYEFWLCLLKNPHQLYNYAQHFYPIDDEDVFYLMQKRINEHDDVFLRAALFYVINRCTEEGTITSGKFMKNHPEFNEYFLQKLKLFNTNSLNIFHSQP
;
A
#
# COMPACT_ATOMS: atom_id res chain seq x y z
N MET A 1 -14.40 -6.15 -19.17
CA MET A 1 -13.71 -6.77 -18.02
C MET A 1 -13.65 -5.75 -16.89
N LEU A 2 -14.41 -5.95 -15.83
CA LEU A 2 -14.37 -5.05 -14.68
C LEU A 2 -12.99 -5.16 -14.01
N PHE A 3 -12.26 -4.04 -14.00
CA PHE A 3 -10.94 -3.97 -13.35
C PHE A 3 -11.13 -4.14 -11.83
N ARG A 4 -10.63 -5.23 -11.29
CA ARG A 4 -10.75 -5.52 -9.86
C ARG A 4 -9.64 -4.81 -9.10
N LEU A 5 -10.01 -3.90 -8.23
CA LEU A 5 -9.07 -3.19 -7.36
C LEU A 5 -8.34 -4.17 -6.43
N LYS A 6 -7.04 -4.03 -6.32
CA LYS A 6 -6.20 -4.82 -5.41
C LYS A 6 -5.20 -3.92 -4.72
N SER A 7 -4.94 -4.17 -3.45
CA SER A 7 -3.85 -3.50 -2.75
C SER A 7 -2.52 -3.78 -3.44
N PRO A 8 -1.68 -2.75 -3.64
CA PRO A 8 -0.33 -2.93 -4.17
C PRO A 8 0.68 -3.36 -3.09
N LEU A 9 0.30 -3.35 -1.81
CA LEU A 9 1.20 -3.70 -0.71
C LEU A 9 1.18 -5.19 -0.40
N ARG A 10 2.32 -5.68 0.08
CA ARG A 10 2.43 -6.92 0.84
C ARG A 10 2.26 -6.55 2.31
N TYR A 11 1.39 -7.25 3.00
CA TYR A 11 1.13 -6.91 4.40
C TYR A 11 0.89 -8.18 5.23
N PRO A 12 1.55 -8.31 6.39
CA PRO A 12 1.29 -9.42 7.30
C PRO A 12 -0.20 -9.46 7.66
N ASN A 13 -0.76 -10.67 7.72
CA ASN A 13 -2.18 -10.85 8.05
C ASN A 13 -3.16 -10.17 7.08
N ASP A 14 -2.89 -10.24 5.78
CA ASP A 14 -3.84 -9.79 4.76
C ASP A 14 -5.21 -10.45 4.97
N ARG A 15 -6.20 -9.62 5.34
CA ARG A 15 -7.58 -10.05 5.65
C ARG A 15 -8.47 -10.12 4.41
N ARG A 16 -7.91 -10.12 3.21
CA ARG A 16 -8.66 -10.16 1.93
C ARG A 16 -9.68 -11.29 1.89
N LYS A 17 -9.32 -12.45 2.42
CA LYS A 17 -10.21 -13.64 2.45
C LYS A 17 -11.44 -13.43 3.35
N SER A 18 -11.37 -12.53 4.33
CA SER A 18 -12.48 -12.23 5.23
C SER A 18 -13.52 -11.29 4.62
N ALA A 19 -13.24 -10.66 3.48
CA ALA A 19 -14.14 -9.66 2.88
C ALA A 19 -15.55 -10.21 2.58
N SER A 20 -15.66 -11.47 2.19
CA SER A 20 -16.98 -12.09 1.91
C SER A 20 -17.80 -12.29 3.19
N ILE A 21 -17.12 -12.70 4.28
CA ILE A 21 -17.78 -12.88 5.60
C ILE A 21 -18.19 -11.51 6.16
N VAL A 22 -17.28 -10.54 6.11
CA VAL A 22 -17.56 -9.18 6.58
C VAL A 22 -18.74 -8.58 5.82
N ALA A 23 -18.79 -8.72 4.50
CA ALA A 23 -19.89 -8.21 3.70
C ALA A 23 -21.25 -8.84 4.04
N GLN A 24 -21.29 -10.08 4.53
CA GLN A 24 -22.53 -10.75 4.94
C GLN A 24 -23.12 -10.23 6.25
N ILE A 25 -22.28 -9.66 7.12
CA ILE A 25 -22.71 -9.14 8.44
C ILE A 25 -22.99 -7.63 8.43
N ILE A 26 -22.62 -6.93 7.33
CA ILE A 26 -22.94 -5.51 7.16
C ILE A 26 -24.42 -5.39 6.79
N PRO A 27 -25.18 -4.51 7.50
CA PRO A 27 -26.57 -4.26 7.13
C PRO A 27 -26.75 -3.73 5.70
N ASP A 28 -27.80 -4.11 5.01
CA ASP A 28 -28.06 -3.74 3.61
C ASP A 28 -28.16 -2.23 3.35
N ASN A 29 -28.52 -1.46 4.36
CA ASN A 29 -28.60 0.01 4.29
C ASN A 29 -27.26 0.73 4.54
N VAL A 30 -26.18 0.00 4.80
CA VAL A 30 -24.84 0.55 5.02
C VAL A 30 -24.03 0.44 3.75
N ASN A 31 -23.58 1.58 3.24
CA ASN A 31 -22.72 1.67 2.05
C ASN A 31 -21.35 2.26 2.33
N LYS A 32 -21.12 2.81 3.53
CA LYS A 32 -19.87 3.41 3.94
C LYS A 32 -19.37 2.81 5.26
N ILE A 33 -18.09 2.48 5.31
CA ILE A 33 -17.45 1.75 6.40
C ILE A 33 -16.22 2.50 6.88
N ALA A 34 -16.08 2.69 8.18
CA ALA A 34 -14.84 3.14 8.79
C ALA A 34 -13.94 1.92 9.08
N SER A 35 -12.68 1.99 8.63
CA SER A 35 -11.64 1.02 8.95
C SER A 35 -10.62 1.66 9.91
N PRO A 36 -10.75 1.45 11.22
CA PRO A 36 -9.93 2.16 12.22
C PRO A 36 -8.48 1.68 12.26
N PHE A 37 -8.20 0.51 11.72
CA PHE A 37 -6.87 -0.10 11.67
C PHE A 37 -6.50 -0.43 10.22
N PHE A 38 -6.53 0.59 9.37
CA PHE A 38 -6.22 0.43 7.96
C PHE A 38 -4.71 0.17 7.78
N GLY A 39 -4.39 -0.98 7.21
CA GLY A 39 -3.02 -1.41 6.98
C GLY A 39 -2.71 -1.58 5.50
N GLY A 40 -2.47 -2.81 5.09
CA GLY A 40 -2.19 -3.15 3.70
C GLY A 40 -3.36 -3.00 2.73
N GLY A 41 -4.56 -2.75 3.21
CA GLY A 41 -5.73 -2.47 2.37
C GLY A 41 -6.32 -3.68 1.63
N GLY A 42 -5.93 -4.89 1.99
CA GLY A 42 -6.42 -6.10 1.31
C GLY A 42 -7.90 -6.37 1.54
N LEU A 43 -8.38 -6.22 2.77
CA LEU A 43 -9.80 -6.31 3.12
C LEU A 43 -10.58 -5.18 2.46
N GLU A 44 -10.12 -3.95 2.64
CA GLU A 44 -10.81 -2.74 2.22
C GLU A 44 -10.94 -2.66 0.70
N THR A 45 -9.89 -2.95 -0.07
CA THR A 45 -9.99 -3.01 -1.54
C THR A 45 -10.96 -4.09 -2.01
N SER A 46 -11.06 -5.19 -1.26
CA SER A 46 -12.04 -6.25 -1.55
C SER A 46 -13.47 -5.82 -1.24
N LEU A 47 -13.70 -5.01 -0.20
CA LEU A 47 -15.01 -4.42 0.10
C LEU A 47 -15.38 -3.33 -0.91
N ILE A 48 -14.43 -2.52 -1.36
CA ILE A 48 -14.64 -1.54 -2.44
C ILE A 48 -15.14 -2.24 -3.72
N ASN A 49 -14.54 -3.39 -4.07
CA ASN A 49 -14.99 -4.19 -5.22
C ASN A 49 -16.42 -4.74 -5.06
N LYS A 50 -16.96 -4.74 -3.85
CA LYS A 50 -18.35 -5.11 -3.53
C LYS A 50 -19.30 -3.90 -3.45
N GLY A 51 -18.79 -2.68 -3.68
CA GLY A 51 -19.59 -1.46 -3.74
C GLY A 51 -19.58 -0.60 -2.47
N TYR A 52 -18.74 -0.92 -1.47
CA TYR A 52 -18.62 -0.10 -0.26
C TYR A 52 -17.67 1.07 -0.46
N GLU A 53 -17.95 2.19 0.22
CA GLU A 53 -16.99 3.27 0.44
C GLU A 53 -16.24 3.04 1.75
N ILE A 54 -14.94 3.34 1.77
CA ILE A 54 -14.08 3.11 2.93
C ILE A 54 -13.43 4.41 3.41
N ASP A 55 -13.58 4.70 4.69
CA ASP A 55 -12.77 5.69 5.42
C ASP A 55 -11.71 4.94 6.24
N GLY A 56 -10.48 4.90 5.72
CA GLY A 56 -9.36 4.21 6.35
C GLY A 56 -8.57 5.12 7.28
N HIS A 57 -8.35 4.68 8.51
CA HIS A 57 -7.55 5.40 9.50
C HIS A 57 -6.21 4.70 9.71
N VAL A 58 -5.13 5.44 9.51
CA VAL A 58 -3.74 4.96 9.56
C VAL A 58 -2.98 5.72 10.62
N ASP A 59 -2.35 5.02 11.55
CA ASP A 59 -1.51 5.61 12.61
C ASP A 59 -0.03 5.70 12.20
N PHE A 60 0.45 4.79 11.37
CA PHE A 60 1.84 4.77 10.92
C PHE A 60 2.06 5.77 9.76
N LYS A 61 2.84 6.82 10.03
CA LYS A 61 3.05 7.95 9.11
C LYS A 61 3.46 7.51 7.69
N ASN A 62 4.44 6.62 7.55
CA ASN A 62 4.93 6.21 6.23
C ASN A 62 3.88 5.44 5.42
N LEU A 63 3.06 4.63 6.09
CA LEU A 63 1.94 3.93 5.48
C LEU A 63 0.85 4.92 5.03
N TYR A 64 0.54 5.91 5.88
CA TYR A 64 -0.39 6.99 5.52
C TYR A 64 0.09 7.77 4.29
N GLU A 65 1.36 8.19 4.27
CA GLU A 65 1.95 8.93 3.15
C GLU A 65 1.94 8.11 1.85
N PHE A 66 2.21 6.80 1.94
CA PHE A 66 2.11 5.91 0.78
C PHE A 66 0.70 5.90 0.18
N TRP A 67 -0.32 5.65 0.99
CA TRP A 67 -1.70 5.62 0.53
C TRP A 67 -2.17 6.98 0.01
N LEU A 68 -1.79 8.07 0.68
CA LEU A 68 -2.10 9.43 0.25
C LEU A 68 -1.51 9.71 -1.15
N CYS A 69 -0.23 9.39 -1.37
CA CYS A 69 0.44 9.59 -2.65
C CYS A 69 -0.15 8.71 -3.75
N LEU A 70 -0.46 7.45 -3.43
CA LEU A 70 -1.10 6.52 -4.37
C LEU A 70 -2.46 7.02 -4.85
N LEU A 71 -3.29 7.54 -3.94
CA LEU A 71 -4.60 8.08 -4.28
C LEU A 71 -4.50 9.42 -5.02
N LYS A 72 -3.53 10.25 -4.65
CA LYS A 72 -3.36 11.58 -5.22
C LYS A 72 -2.80 11.57 -6.64
N ASN A 73 -1.73 10.80 -6.86
CA ASN A 73 -1.07 10.69 -8.17
C ASN A 73 -0.29 9.37 -8.31
N PRO A 74 -0.96 8.30 -8.73
CA PRO A 74 -0.34 6.99 -8.87
C PRO A 74 0.76 6.96 -9.94
N HIS A 75 0.67 7.79 -10.98
CA HIS A 75 1.71 7.91 -12.00
C HIS A 75 2.98 8.53 -11.44
N GLN A 76 2.87 9.55 -10.62
CA GLN A 76 4.03 10.18 -9.98
C GLN A 76 4.69 9.20 -9.00
N LEU A 77 3.90 8.49 -8.20
CA LEU A 77 4.43 7.46 -7.29
C LEU A 77 5.18 6.35 -8.06
N TYR A 78 4.61 5.89 -9.18
CA TYR A 78 5.28 4.95 -10.08
C TYR A 78 6.61 5.51 -10.60
N ASN A 79 6.62 6.78 -11.07
CA ASN A 79 7.81 7.40 -11.60
C ASN A 79 8.96 7.45 -10.59
N TYR A 80 8.67 7.71 -9.32
CA TYR A 80 9.67 7.65 -8.26
C TYR A 80 10.12 6.21 -7.98
N ALA A 81 9.17 5.28 -7.83
CA ALA A 81 9.47 3.89 -7.46
C ALA A 81 10.28 3.15 -8.53
N GLN A 82 10.04 3.40 -9.83
CA GLN A 82 10.75 2.72 -10.91
C GLN A 82 12.25 3.01 -10.94
N HIS A 83 12.69 4.18 -10.42
CA HIS A 83 14.12 4.53 -10.36
C HIS A 83 14.92 3.62 -9.43
N PHE A 84 14.26 2.92 -8.52
CA PHE A 84 14.88 1.97 -7.60
C PHE A 84 14.86 0.53 -8.11
N TYR A 85 14.34 0.29 -9.31
CA TYR A 85 14.31 -1.03 -9.91
C TYR A 85 15.37 -1.17 -11.02
N PRO A 86 16.14 -2.26 -11.02
CA PRO A 86 16.25 -3.30 -10.00
C PRO A 86 17.09 -2.87 -8.80
N ILE A 87 16.82 -3.48 -7.62
CA ILE A 87 17.70 -3.37 -6.46
C ILE A 87 18.43 -4.70 -6.30
N ASP A 88 19.74 -4.68 -6.38
CA ASP A 88 20.64 -5.82 -6.24
C ASP A 88 21.78 -5.60 -5.23
N ASP A 89 21.84 -4.41 -4.65
CA ASP A 89 22.81 -4.01 -3.62
C ASP A 89 22.11 -3.95 -2.24
N GLU A 90 22.58 -4.80 -1.33
CA GLU A 90 22.04 -4.91 0.02
C GLU A 90 22.33 -3.66 0.86
N ASP A 91 23.51 -3.05 0.70
CA ASP A 91 23.87 -1.83 1.44
C ASP A 91 23.00 -0.64 1.04
N VAL A 92 22.70 -0.53 -0.25
CA VAL A 92 21.75 0.49 -0.76
C VAL A 92 20.36 0.28 -0.16
N PHE A 93 19.89 -0.97 -0.10
CA PHE A 93 18.60 -1.26 0.51
C PHE A 93 18.53 -0.86 1.99
N TYR A 94 19.53 -1.23 2.80
CA TYR A 94 19.53 -0.88 4.21
C TYR A 94 19.73 0.62 4.44
N LEU A 95 20.45 1.31 3.56
CA LEU A 95 20.55 2.76 3.60
C LEU A 95 19.18 3.43 3.35
N MET A 96 18.43 2.95 2.36
CA MET A 96 17.07 3.42 2.10
C MET A 96 16.16 3.20 3.30
N GLN A 97 16.19 2.00 3.89
CA GLN A 97 15.41 1.66 5.07
C GLN A 97 15.71 2.57 6.25
N LYS A 98 17.00 2.85 6.51
CA LYS A 98 17.45 3.71 7.60
C LYS A 98 17.05 5.17 7.41
N ARG A 99 17.12 5.68 6.17
CA ARG A 99 16.98 7.10 5.85
C ARG A 99 15.65 7.51 5.26
N ILE A 100 14.66 6.63 5.22
CA ILE A 100 13.38 6.92 4.59
C ILE A 100 12.74 8.22 5.10
N ASN A 101 12.89 8.55 6.37
CA ASN A 101 12.30 9.73 7.00
C ASN A 101 13.18 10.99 6.93
N GLU A 102 14.38 10.90 6.36
CA GLU A 102 15.31 12.04 6.21
C GLU A 102 15.00 12.87 4.95
N HIS A 103 14.14 12.38 4.05
CA HIS A 103 13.77 13.07 2.82
C HIS A 103 12.57 14.00 3.03
N ASP A 104 12.62 15.20 2.45
CA ASP A 104 11.53 16.17 2.53
C ASP A 104 10.38 15.85 1.56
N ASP A 105 10.70 15.23 0.42
CA ASP A 105 9.71 14.88 -0.61
C ASP A 105 8.84 13.68 -0.17
N VAL A 106 7.54 13.93 -0.01
CA VAL A 106 6.58 12.91 0.41
C VAL A 106 6.43 11.77 -0.62
N PHE A 107 6.50 12.08 -1.93
CA PHE A 107 6.44 11.04 -2.96
C PHE A 107 7.68 10.15 -2.95
N LEU A 108 8.86 10.73 -2.67
CA LEU A 108 10.09 9.95 -2.50
C LEU A 108 9.96 9.01 -1.29
N ARG A 109 9.49 9.51 -0.13
CA ARG A 109 9.26 8.64 1.04
C ARG A 109 8.25 7.54 0.76
N ALA A 110 7.17 7.86 0.07
CA ALA A 110 6.14 6.88 -0.32
C ALA A 110 6.69 5.82 -1.29
N ALA A 111 7.52 6.22 -2.25
CA ALA A 111 8.19 5.30 -3.17
C ALA A 111 9.17 4.39 -2.45
N LEU A 112 10.00 4.93 -1.56
CA LEU A 112 10.92 4.15 -0.73
C LEU A 112 10.16 3.15 0.15
N PHE A 113 9.04 3.57 0.75
CA PHE A 113 8.16 2.69 1.51
C PHE A 113 7.70 1.50 0.66
N TYR A 114 7.20 1.76 -0.54
CA TYR A 114 6.75 0.72 -1.46
C TYR A 114 7.87 -0.25 -1.82
N VAL A 115 9.04 0.27 -2.20
CA VAL A 115 10.19 -0.54 -2.60
C VAL A 115 10.67 -1.43 -1.45
N ILE A 116 10.81 -0.88 -0.24
CA ILE A 116 11.18 -1.65 0.95
C ILE A 116 10.14 -2.72 1.24
N ASN A 117 8.85 -2.39 1.19
CA ASN A 117 7.77 -3.36 1.37
C ASN A 117 7.87 -4.53 0.37
N ARG A 118 8.23 -4.25 -0.89
CA ARG A 118 8.34 -5.27 -1.94
C ARG A 118 9.61 -6.11 -1.84
N CYS A 119 10.68 -5.58 -1.28
CA CYS A 119 11.99 -6.24 -1.23
C CYS A 119 12.30 -6.91 0.11
N THR A 120 11.36 -6.95 1.05
CA THR A 120 11.51 -7.68 2.31
C THR A 120 10.71 -8.98 2.31
N GLU A 121 11.13 -9.95 3.09
CA GLU A 121 10.48 -11.27 3.17
C GLU A 121 9.00 -11.18 3.56
N GLU A 122 8.68 -10.37 4.56
CA GLU A 122 7.33 -10.23 5.12
C GLU A 122 6.63 -8.91 4.78
N GLY A 123 7.24 -8.07 3.95
CA GLY A 123 6.72 -6.72 3.68
C GLY A 123 6.90 -5.73 4.82
N THR A 124 7.78 -6.03 5.78
CA THR A 124 8.09 -5.12 6.91
C THR A 124 9.00 -3.98 6.47
N ILE A 125 8.76 -2.78 7.04
CA ILE A 125 9.45 -1.55 6.61
C ILE A 125 10.70 -1.28 7.47
N THR A 126 10.56 -1.43 8.79
CA THR A 126 11.58 -0.95 9.74
C THR A 126 12.66 -1.97 10.06
N SER A 127 12.39 -3.26 9.89
CA SER A 127 13.26 -4.35 10.33
C SER A 127 13.31 -5.55 9.38
N GLY A 128 12.69 -5.46 8.22
CA GLY A 128 12.66 -6.55 7.25
C GLY A 128 14.04 -6.78 6.62
N LYS A 129 14.40 -8.05 6.43
CA LYS A 129 15.61 -8.44 5.70
C LYS A 129 15.43 -8.24 4.21
N PHE A 130 16.48 -7.76 3.56
CA PHE A 130 16.52 -7.63 2.11
C PHE A 130 16.44 -9.00 1.43
N MET A 131 15.57 -9.08 0.43
CA MET A 131 15.49 -10.22 -0.47
C MET A 131 15.87 -9.77 -1.88
N LYS A 132 17.10 -10.10 -2.27
CA LYS A 132 17.57 -9.85 -3.64
C LYS A 132 16.68 -10.55 -4.66
N ASN A 133 16.32 -9.82 -5.73
CA ASN A 133 15.46 -10.34 -6.80
C ASN A 133 14.12 -10.89 -6.31
N HIS A 134 13.51 -10.20 -5.33
CA HIS A 134 12.22 -10.62 -4.82
C HIS A 134 11.19 -10.76 -5.96
N PRO A 135 10.51 -11.92 -6.11
CA PRO A 135 9.62 -12.19 -7.26
C PRO A 135 8.44 -11.21 -7.35
N GLU A 136 8.08 -10.56 -6.24
CA GLU A 136 7.02 -9.55 -6.20
C GLU A 136 7.54 -8.10 -6.33
N PHE A 137 8.83 -7.90 -6.64
CA PHE A 137 9.37 -6.61 -7.03
C PHE A 137 9.90 -6.68 -8.46
N ASN A 138 9.08 -6.35 -9.41
CA ASN A 138 9.36 -6.35 -10.85
C ASN A 138 8.48 -5.33 -11.58
N GLU A 139 8.70 -5.17 -12.88
CA GLU A 139 7.94 -4.22 -13.70
C GLU A 139 6.43 -4.44 -13.67
N TYR A 140 5.96 -5.67 -13.60
CA TYR A 140 4.54 -5.98 -13.53
C TYR A 140 3.89 -5.38 -12.26
N PHE A 141 4.54 -5.53 -11.10
CA PHE A 141 4.04 -4.96 -9.86
C PHE A 141 4.19 -3.43 -9.81
N LEU A 142 5.26 -2.88 -10.39
CA LEU A 142 5.42 -1.43 -10.54
C LEU A 142 4.31 -0.84 -11.42
N GLN A 143 3.99 -1.45 -12.55
CA GLN A 143 2.90 -0.99 -13.42
C GLN A 143 1.53 -0.96 -12.69
N LYS A 144 1.31 -1.84 -11.72
CA LYS A 144 0.08 -1.85 -10.93
C LYS A 144 -0.12 -0.60 -10.09
N LEU A 145 0.95 0.12 -9.72
CA LEU A 145 0.81 1.41 -9.04
C LEU A 145 0.06 2.41 -9.94
N LYS A 146 0.41 2.50 -11.22
CA LYS A 146 -0.25 3.42 -12.17
C LYS A 146 -1.72 3.11 -12.39
N LEU A 147 -2.09 1.84 -12.27
CA LEU A 147 -3.45 1.37 -12.52
C LEU A 147 -4.35 1.47 -11.31
N PHE A 148 -3.80 1.82 -10.14
CA PHE A 148 -4.60 1.99 -8.93
C PHE A 148 -5.45 3.25 -9.05
N ASN A 149 -6.74 3.09 -9.10
CA ASN A 149 -7.69 4.19 -9.19
C ASN A 149 -9.00 3.83 -8.49
N THR A 150 -9.41 4.67 -7.55
CA THR A 150 -10.71 4.55 -6.88
C THR A 150 -11.12 5.87 -6.25
N ASN A 151 -12.43 6.15 -6.29
CA ASN A 151 -13.05 7.26 -5.56
C ASN A 151 -13.71 6.79 -4.25
N SER A 152 -13.63 5.50 -3.95
CA SER A 152 -14.32 4.88 -2.81
C SER A 152 -13.42 4.67 -1.59
N LEU A 153 -12.20 5.23 -1.60
CA LEU A 153 -11.25 5.15 -0.50
C LEU A 153 -10.81 6.54 -0.07
N ASN A 154 -11.07 6.87 1.19
CA ASN A 154 -10.50 8.04 1.87
C ASN A 154 -9.53 7.58 2.95
N ILE A 155 -8.40 8.26 3.08
CA ILE A 155 -7.37 7.92 4.07
C ILE A 155 -7.17 9.09 5.02
N PHE A 156 -7.17 8.78 6.31
CA PHE A 156 -6.97 9.72 7.40
C PHE A 156 -5.80 9.29 8.26
N HIS A 157 -4.96 10.24 8.65
CA HIS A 157 -3.91 10.00 9.62
C HIS A 157 -4.50 10.11 11.03
N SER A 158 -4.50 9.00 11.75
CA SER A 158 -4.86 8.98 13.16
C SER A 158 -3.67 9.46 13.97
N GLN A 159 -3.71 10.70 14.46
CA GLN A 159 -2.76 11.14 15.47
C GLN A 159 -3.22 10.64 16.84
N PRO A 160 -2.29 10.14 17.69
CA PRO A 160 -2.62 9.80 19.07
C PRO A 160 -3.05 11.03 19.87
#